data_53ed436349d33957da802f5c070086d1
#
_entry.id   53ed436349d33957da802f5c070086d1
#
_cell.length_a   1.000
_cell.length_b   1.000
_cell.length_c   1.000
_cell.angle_alpha   90.00
_cell.angle_beta   90.00
_cell.angle_gamma   90.00
#
_symmetry.space_group_name_H-M   'P 1'
#
loop_
_entity.id
_entity.type
_entity.pdbx_description
1 polymer ?
#
loop_
_entity_poly.entity_id
_entity_poly.type
_entity_poly.pdbx_seq_one_letter_code
_entity_poly.pdbx_strand_id
1 'polypeptide(L)'
;MIDYIYNVDLFDHVAEYDAILVATNTCYAMRHGIQRKISLNYPYVYDKNLKTKYGDSKKMGTILECASEGQPTFVLCFVNNGINTRPDIKTDFLSYDSLENCLKLVNVLYKGKHLASTLLGSSRFDGNGDKDKIKEIIERCLTDLDLTIYEYEQKSRDEMVKEVREKELAVKKTDKELYYKMVKERKEREKKLKELNGRAKC
;
A
#
# COMPACT_ATOMS: atom_id res chain seq x y z
N MET A 1 2.50 17.20 -12.89
CA MET A 1 1.49 16.41 -13.67
C MET A 1 1.07 15.21 -12.85
N ILE A 2 -0.21 14.75 -12.95
CA ILE A 2 -0.67 13.55 -12.24
C ILE A 2 -1.12 12.52 -13.26
N ASP A 3 -0.48 11.35 -13.24
CA ASP A 3 -0.74 10.24 -14.16
C ASP A 3 -1.24 9.00 -13.40
N TYR A 4 -2.05 8.16 -14.06
CA TYR A 4 -2.60 6.95 -13.47
C TYR A 4 -2.18 5.73 -14.29
N ILE A 5 -1.61 4.72 -13.60
CA ILE A 5 -1.26 3.41 -14.17
C ILE A 5 -2.11 2.35 -13.49
N TYR A 6 -2.77 1.51 -14.30
CA TYR A 6 -3.69 0.51 -13.80
C TYR A 6 -3.12 -0.90 -13.96
N ASN A 7 -3.35 -1.75 -12.93
CA ASN A 7 -3.02 -3.18 -12.95
C ASN A 7 -1.53 -3.53 -13.16
N VAL A 8 -0.63 -2.59 -12.80
CA VAL A 8 0.82 -2.77 -12.81
C VAL A 8 1.34 -2.72 -11.37
N ASP A 9 2.33 -3.54 -11.02
CA ASP A 9 2.91 -3.52 -9.67
C ASP A 9 3.92 -2.36 -9.54
N LEU A 10 3.62 -1.40 -8.68
CA LEU A 10 4.53 -0.29 -8.37
C LEU A 10 5.96 -0.78 -8.01
N PHE A 11 6.08 -1.97 -7.39
CA PHE A 11 7.37 -2.48 -6.93
C PHE A 11 8.31 -2.89 -8.06
N ASP A 12 7.80 -3.12 -9.26
CA ASP A 12 8.61 -3.39 -10.44
C ASP A 12 9.25 -2.10 -11.00
N HIS A 13 8.80 -0.92 -10.53
CA HIS A 13 9.15 0.41 -11.05
C HIS A 13 9.72 1.38 -10.00
N VAL A 14 9.90 0.96 -8.75
CA VAL A 14 10.31 1.88 -7.64
C VAL A 14 11.61 2.63 -7.91
N ALA A 15 12.50 2.08 -8.72
CA ALA A 15 13.79 2.70 -9.06
C ALA A 15 13.67 3.84 -10.10
N GLU A 16 12.52 3.99 -10.74
CA GLU A 16 12.26 5.00 -11.75
C GLU A 16 11.86 6.36 -11.17
N TYR A 17 11.60 6.40 -9.85
CA TYR A 17 11.06 7.55 -9.15
C TYR A 17 12.03 8.14 -8.13
N ASP A 18 11.99 9.45 -7.95
CA ASP A 18 12.77 10.13 -6.91
C ASP A 18 12.35 9.71 -5.50
N ALA A 19 11.05 9.44 -5.29
CA ALA A 19 10.52 8.89 -4.04
C ALA A 19 9.14 8.24 -4.22
N ILE A 20 8.80 7.36 -3.28
CA ILE A 20 7.51 6.65 -3.22
C ILE A 20 6.71 7.16 -2.02
N LEU A 21 5.53 7.74 -2.26
CA LEU A 21 4.62 8.18 -1.20
C LEU A 21 3.80 7.01 -0.67
N VAL A 22 3.70 6.93 0.65
CA VAL A 22 2.98 5.85 1.34
C VAL A 22 2.11 6.40 2.44
N ALA A 23 0.80 6.19 2.38
CA ALA A 23 -0.09 6.46 3.50
C ALA A 23 0.23 5.52 4.66
N THR A 24 0.39 6.05 5.88
CA THR A 24 0.72 5.28 7.07
C THR A 24 -0.04 5.77 8.31
N ASN A 25 0.15 5.04 9.41
CA ASN A 25 -0.46 5.32 10.70
C ASN A 25 0.58 5.63 11.78
N THR A 26 0.13 6.22 12.89
CA THR A 26 1.00 6.57 14.01
C THR A 26 1.47 5.38 14.83
N CYS A 27 0.90 4.17 14.61
CA CYS A 27 1.12 2.95 15.41
C CYS A 27 2.03 1.91 14.76
N TYR A 28 2.87 2.30 13.79
CA TYR A 28 3.84 1.41 13.10
C TYR A 28 3.23 0.19 12.41
N ALA A 29 1.93 0.14 12.18
CA ALA A 29 1.28 -1.03 11.62
C ALA A 29 1.51 -1.12 10.10
N MET A 30 2.59 -1.78 9.71
CA MET A 30 2.90 -2.09 8.31
C MET A 30 2.58 -3.57 8.00
N ARG A 31 1.31 -4.00 8.25
CA ARG A 31 0.92 -5.42 8.21
C ARG A 31 0.13 -5.81 6.97
N HIS A 32 -0.35 -4.85 6.19
CA HIS A 32 -1.25 -5.07 5.06
C HIS A 32 -0.84 -4.28 3.83
N GLY A 33 -1.31 -4.70 2.66
CA GLY A 33 -1.17 -4.00 1.38
C GLY A 33 0.27 -3.60 1.05
N ILE A 34 0.41 -2.41 0.52
CA ILE A 34 1.70 -1.81 0.14
C ILE A 34 2.66 -1.71 1.34
N GLN A 35 2.17 -1.33 2.52
CA GLN A 35 3.00 -1.18 3.71
C GLN A 35 3.67 -2.50 4.10
N ARG A 36 2.97 -3.65 3.99
CA ARG A 36 3.56 -4.96 4.23
C ARG A 36 4.65 -5.30 3.22
N LYS A 37 4.42 -5.04 1.93
CA LYS A 37 5.46 -5.24 0.90
C LYS A 37 6.70 -4.41 1.20
N ILE A 38 6.52 -3.14 1.60
CA ILE A 38 7.62 -2.25 1.98
C ILE A 38 8.37 -2.80 3.18
N SER A 39 7.71 -3.19 4.26
CA SER A 39 8.38 -3.69 5.47
C SER A 39 9.18 -4.98 5.23
N LEU A 40 8.79 -5.79 4.25
CA LEU A 40 9.48 -7.04 3.90
C LEU A 40 10.65 -6.82 2.93
N ASN A 41 10.47 -5.95 1.93
CA ASN A 41 11.47 -5.77 0.87
C ASN A 41 12.45 -4.63 1.18
N TYR A 42 12.03 -3.67 2.03
CA TYR A 42 12.80 -2.47 2.40
C TYR A 42 12.75 -2.26 3.92
N PRO A 43 13.38 -3.15 4.72
CA PRO A 43 13.27 -3.15 6.17
C PRO A 43 13.74 -1.84 6.82
N TYR A 44 14.68 -1.11 6.21
CA TYR A 44 15.13 0.19 6.70
C TYR A 44 14.01 1.22 6.84
N VAL A 45 12.94 1.10 6.05
CA VAL A 45 11.74 1.98 6.13
C VAL A 45 11.00 1.71 7.44
N TYR A 46 10.79 0.43 7.76
CA TYR A 46 10.15 0.01 9.00
C TYR A 46 11.00 0.40 10.22
N ASP A 47 12.31 0.14 10.17
CA ASP A 47 13.26 0.48 11.23
C ASP A 47 13.28 2.00 11.52
N LYS A 48 13.20 2.82 10.47
CA LYS A 48 13.13 4.28 10.62
C LYS A 48 11.81 4.73 11.22
N ASN A 49 10.70 4.10 10.83
CA ASN A 49 9.39 4.37 11.42
C ASN A 49 9.35 4.00 12.92
N LEU A 50 9.97 2.88 13.33
CA LEU A 50 10.06 2.45 14.73
C LEU A 50 10.82 3.45 15.63
N LYS A 51 11.70 4.29 15.09
CA LYS A 51 12.41 5.33 15.84
C LYS A 51 11.53 6.54 16.18
N THR A 52 10.35 6.66 15.59
CA THR A 52 9.38 7.69 15.93
C THR A 52 8.63 7.31 17.22
N LYS A 53 7.83 8.19 17.80
CA LYS A 53 7.04 7.85 18.99
C LYS A 53 5.77 7.10 18.62
N TYR A 54 5.52 5.94 19.24
CA TYR A 54 4.32 5.12 19.02
C TYR A 54 3.05 5.88 19.42
N GLY A 55 2.03 5.85 18.54
CA GLY A 55 0.70 6.42 18.82
C GLY A 55 0.68 7.94 19.04
N ASP A 56 1.77 8.66 18.73
CA ASP A 56 1.81 10.10 18.92
C ASP A 56 0.96 10.82 17.86
N SER A 57 -0.12 11.43 18.31
CA SER A 57 -1.04 12.20 17.44
C SER A 57 -0.36 13.41 16.77
N LYS A 58 0.74 13.91 17.32
CA LYS A 58 1.52 14.99 16.71
C LYS A 58 2.16 14.61 15.38
N LYS A 59 2.26 13.31 15.06
CA LYS A 59 2.71 12.84 13.75
C LYS A 59 1.66 13.07 12.66
N MET A 60 0.38 13.17 13.02
CA MET A 60 -0.69 13.36 12.05
C MET A 60 -0.48 14.60 11.20
N GLY A 61 -0.56 14.44 9.88
CA GLY A 61 -0.31 15.51 8.92
C GLY A 61 1.17 15.84 8.71
N THR A 62 2.08 15.02 9.25
CA THR A 62 3.53 15.12 8.98
C THR A 62 4.01 13.98 8.09
N ILE A 63 5.23 14.10 7.60
CA ILE A 63 5.88 13.07 6.78
C ILE A 63 7.15 12.56 7.45
N LEU A 64 7.55 11.32 7.10
CA LEU A 64 8.84 10.74 7.45
C LEU A 64 9.52 10.26 6.18
N GLU A 65 10.59 10.93 5.79
CA GLU A 65 11.42 10.47 4.70
C GLU A 65 12.30 9.30 5.15
N CYS A 66 12.30 8.23 4.39
CA CYS A 66 13.08 7.02 4.61
C CYS A 66 13.99 6.80 3.39
N ALA A 67 15.21 7.33 3.48
CA ALA A 67 16.27 7.13 2.50
C ALA A 67 17.37 6.23 3.07
N SER A 68 17.98 5.44 2.19
CA SER A 68 19.19 4.63 2.46
C SER A 68 20.03 4.58 1.19
N GLU A 69 21.34 4.56 1.31
CA GLU A 69 22.25 4.56 0.18
C GLU A 69 22.00 3.36 -0.76
N GLY A 70 21.88 3.63 -2.06
CA GLY A 70 21.60 2.61 -3.08
C GLY A 70 20.20 2.00 -3.02
N GLN A 71 19.30 2.56 -2.22
CA GLN A 71 17.92 2.08 -2.06
C GLN A 71 16.90 3.16 -2.47
N PRO A 72 15.69 2.77 -2.91
CA PRO A 72 14.61 3.71 -3.17
C PRO A 72 14.28 4.57 -1.94
N THR A 73 13.89 5.82 -2.15
CA THR A 73 13.39 6.68 -1.07
C THR A 73 11.89 6.47 -0.88
N PHE A 74 11.46 6.27 0.37
CA PHE A 74 10.05 6.21 0.73
C PHE A 74 9.68 7.40 1.63
N VAL A 75 8.50 7.97 1.40
CA VAL A 75 7.95 9.07 2.19
C VAL A 75 6.66 8.60 2.85
N LEU A 76 6.71 8.36 4.14
CA LEU A 76 5.57 7.94 4.94
C LEU A 76 4.73 9.16 5.32
N CYS A 77 3.50 9.23 4.85
CA CYS A 77 2.51 10.26 5.16
C CYS A 77 1.63 9.77 6.33
N PHE A 78 1.69 10.41 7.49
CA PHE A 78 0.91 10.01 8.65
C PHE A 78 -0.53 10.54 8.56
N VAL A 79 -1.41 9.73 8.02
CA VAL A 79 -2.81 10.09 7.72
C VAL A 79 -3.85 9.42 8.63
N ASN A 80 -3.40 8.48 9.46
CA ASN A 80 -4.23 7.71 10.40
C ASN A 80 -3.63 7.68 11.79
N ASN A 81 -4.48 7.79 12.83
CA ASN A 81 -4.04 7.71 14.23
C ASN A 81 -4.25 6.32 14.85
N GLY A 82 -4.50 5.31 14.07
CA GLY A 82 -4.78 3.96 14.59
C GLY A 82 -4.64 2.87 13.54
N ILE A 83 -5.02 1.68 13.95
CA ILE A 83 -5.07 0.48 13.12
C ILE A 83 -6.51 0.10 12.93
N ASN A 84 -6.96 -0.09 11.69
CA ASN A 84 -8.25 -0.70 11.45
C ASN A 84 -8.21 -2.18 11.87
N THR A 85 -8.75 -2.49 13.04
CA THR A 85 -8.86 -3.85 13.56
C THR A 85 -10.12 -4.57 13.07
N ARG A 86 -11.04 -3.84 12.42
CA ARG A 86 -12.32 -4.35 11.90
C ARG A 86 -12.52 -3.94 10.45
N PRO A 87 -11.80 -4.56 9.50
CA PRO A 87 -11.86 -4.19 8.08
C PRO A 87 -13.21 -4.52 7.41
N ASP A 88 -14.10 -5.23 8.10
CA ASP A 88 -15.49 -5.51 7.72
C ASP A 88 -16.43 -4.30 7.95
N ILE A 89 -16.05 -3.38 8.82
CA ILE A 89 -16.81 -2.15 9.04
C ILE A 89 -16.34 -1.12 8.00
N LYS A 90 -17.29 -0.67 7.18
CA LYS A 90 -17.09 0.41 6.19
C LYS A 90 -17.02 1.78 6.88
N THR A 91 -16.03 1.98 7.73
CA THR A 91 -15.79 3.27 8.39
C THR A 91 -14.57 3.91 7.74
N ASP A 92 -14.70 5.17 7.38
CA ASP A 92 -13.57 5.99 6.92
C ASP A 92 -12.70 6.37 8.12
N PHE A 93 -11.45 5.93 8.11
CA PHE A 93 -10.46 6.25 9.14
C PHE A 93 -9.41 7.25 8.66
N LEU A 94 -9.50 7.66 7.39
CA LEU A 94 -8.59 8.60 6.80
C LEU A 94 -8.85 10.01 7.37
N SER A 95 -7.82 10.63 7.89
CA SER A 95 -7.86 12.06 8.18
C SER A 95 -7.50 12.83 6.90
N TYR A 96 -8.51 13.39 6.25
CA TYR A 96 -8.31 14.19 5.03
C TYR A 96 -7.48 15.45 5.28
N ASP A 97 -7.65 16.10 6.44
CA ASP A 97 -6.82 17.25 6.84
C ASP A 97 -5.35 16.85 7.00
N SER A 98 -5.10 15.68 7.57
CA SER A 98 -3.74 15.16 7.70
C SER A 98 -3.16 14.77 6.34
N LEU A 99 -3.97 14.19 5.44
CA LEU A 99 -3.55 13.92 4.07
C LEU A 99 -3.16 15.22 3.36
N GLU A 100 -4.02 16.23 3.41
CA GLU A 100 -3.76 17.53 2.80
C GLU A 100 -2.47 18.18 3.33
N ASN A 101 -2.25 18.15 4.66
CA ASN A 101 -1.04 18.68 5.27
C ASN A 101 0.22 17.91 4.83
N CYS A 102 0.18 16.58 4.77
CA CYS A 102 1.28 15.77 4.25
C CYS A 102 1.61 16.14 2.80
N LEU A 103 0.58 16.26 1.94
CA LEU A 103 0.79 16.55 0.53
C LEU A 103 1.33 17.96 0.30
N LYS A 104 0.91 18.95 1.08
CA LYS A 104 1.50 20.30 1.05
C LYS A 104 2.99 20.27 1.40
N LEU A 105 3.39 19.49 2.40
CA LEU A 105 4.81 19.30 2.74
C LEU A 105 5.57 18.62 1.59
N VAL A 106 4.99 17.57 1.02
CA VAL A 106 5.57 16.86 -0.14
C VAL A 106 5.75 17.81 -1.32
N ASN A 107 4.74 18.61 -1.65
CA ASN A 107 4.80 19.54 -2.77
C ASN A 107 5.97 20.54 -2.65
N VAL A 108 6.23 21.00 -1.43
CA VAL A 108 7.35 21.94 -1.17
C VAL A 108 8.70 21.22 -1.23
N LEU A 109 8.82 20.06 -0.58
CA LEU A 109 10.10 19.36 -0.42
C LEU A 109 10.56 18.65 -1.68
N TYR A 110 9.60 18.21 -2.53
CA TYR A 110 9.88 17.45 -3.74
C TYR A 110 9.53 18.22 -5.03
N LYS A 111 9.60 19.54 -4.97
CA LYS A 111 9.35 20.42 -6.14
C LYS A 111 10.22 20.00 -7.32
N GLY A 112 9.59 19.82 -8.50
CA GLY A 112 10.25 19.43 -9.74
C GLY A 112 10.71 17.97 -9.79
N LYS A 113 10.29 17.15 -8.83
CA LYS A 113 10.61 15.72 -8.75
C LYS A 113 9.48 14.87 -9.32
N HIS A 114 9.82 13.62 -9.70
CA HIS A 114 8.88 12.63 -10.14
C HIS A 114 8.69 11.57 -9.06
N LEU A 115 7.49 11.50 -8.49
CA LEU A 115 7.14 10.59 -7.41
C LEU A 115 6.14 9.54 -7.88
N ALA A 116 6.04 8.44 -7.13
CA ALA A 116 4.98 7.48 -7.31
C ALA A 116 4.23 7.17 -6.01
N SER A 117 3.01 6.72 -6.14
CA SER A 117 2.22 6.22 -4.99
C SER A 117 1.17 5.22 -5.45
N THR A 118 0.54 4.53 -4.51
CA THR A 118 -0.83 4.04 -4.67
C THR A 118 -1.80 5.14 -4.27
N LEU A 119 -3.11 4.97 -4.52
CA LEU A 119 -4.08 5.97 -4.07
C LEU A 119 -4.12 6.02 -2.53
N LEU A 120 -3.49 7.07 -1.99
CA LEU A 120 -3.14 7.22 -0.57
C LEU A 120 -4.35 7.11 0.37
N GLY A 121 -4.35 6.11 1.26
CA GLY A 121 -5.40 5.95 2.26
C GLY A 121 -6.73 5.39 1.74
N SER A 122 -6.84 5.02 0.47
CA SER A 122 -8.07 4.45 -0.11
C SER A 122 -8.30 2.99 0.25
N SER A 123 -7.25 2.26 0.61
CA SER A 123 -7.36 0.86 1.01
C SER A 123 -8.11 0.72 2.33
N ARG A 124 -8.97 -0.30 2.44
CA ARG A 124 -9.68 -0.64 3.68
C ARG A 124 -8.79 -0.86 4.91
N PHE A 125 -7.52 -1.10 4.70
CA PHE A 125 -6.54 -1.26 5.78
C PHE A 125 -5.77 0.02 6.11
N ASP A 126 -5.75 0.98 5.17
CA ASP A 126 -4.93 2.19 5.27
C ASP A 126 -5.74 3.47 5.54
N GLY A 127 -7.06 3.38 5.57
CA GLY A 127 -7.91 4.54 5.80
C GLY A 127 -9.35 4.34 5.36
N ASN A 128 -9.58 3.51 4.36
CA ASN A 128 -10.87 3.28 3.72
C ASN A 128 -11.51 4.59 3.22
N GLY A 129 -10.65 5.55 2.83
CA GLY A 129 -11.07 6.87 2.38
C GLY A 129 -11.78 6.83 1.03
N ASP A 130 -12.62 7.82 0.81
CA ASP A 130 -13.31 8.06 -0.45
C ASP A 130 -12.30 8.39 -1.55
N LYS A 131 -12.32 7.63 -2.64
CA LYS A 131 -11.33 7.73 -3.71
C LYS A 131 -11.40 9.06 -4.45
N ASP A 132 -12.59 9.56 -4.73
CA ASP A 132 -12.77 10.78 -5.49
C ASP A 132 -12.31 11.99 -4.68
N LYS A 133 -12.64 12.01 -3.40
CA LYS A 133 -12.17 13.03 -2.47
C LYS A 133 -10.65 13.02 -2.29
N ILE A 134 -10.03 11.82 -2.26
CA ILE A 134 -8.57 11.70 -2.21
C ILE A 134 -7.94 12.26 -3.48
N LYS A 135 -8.48 11.93 -4.66
CA LYS A 135 -7.99 12.45 -5.96
C LYS A 135 -8.07 13.97 -6.02
N GLU A 136 -9.20 14.55 -5.60
CA GLU A 136 -9.37 16.00 -5.52
C GLU A 136 -8.31 16.67 -4.63
N ILE A 137 -8.02 16.08 -3.46
CA ILE A 137 -6.99 16.61 -2.55
C ILE A 137 -5.61 16.51 -3.18
N ILE A 138 -5.28 15.38 -3.82
CA ILE A 138 -4.00 15.18 -4.50
C ILE A 138 -3.82 16.24 -5.60
N GLU A 139 -4.79 16.39 -6.48
CA GLU A 139 -4.75 17.35 -7.59
C GLU A 139 -4.58 18.79 -7.12
N ARG A 140 -5.27 19.15 -6.03
CA ARG A 140 -5.20 20.49 -5.44
C ARG A 140 -3.87 20.76 -4.75
N CYS A 141 -3.24 19.77 -4.13
CA CYS A 141 -2.06 19.94 -3.29
C CYS A 141 -0.73 19.74 -4.01
N LEU A 142 -0.67 18.87 -5.03
CA LEU A 142 0.56 18.52 -5.73
C LEU A 142 0.63 19.22 -7.10
N THR A 143 1.04 20.48 -7.09
CA THR A 143 1.09 21.36 -8.28
C THR A 143 2.49 21.50 -8.85
N ASP A 144 3.53 21.30 -8.03
CA ASP A 144 4.92 21.64 -8.36
C ASP A 144 5.80 20.40 -8.59
N LEU A 145 5.20 19.23 -8.73
CA LEU A 145 5.89 17.94 -8.98
C LEU A 145 5.08 17.05 -9.91
N ASP A 146 5.67 15.96 -10.37
CA ASP A 146 4.99 14.92 -11.13
C ASP A 146 4.68 13.73 -10.21
N LEU A 147 3.46 13.18 -10.27
CA LEU A 147 3.03 12.04 -9.50
C LEU A 147 2.41 10.97 -10.39
N THR A 148 2.94 9.75 -10.33
CA THR A 148 2.31 8.58 -10.93
C THR A 148 1.58 7.76 -9.87
N ILE A 149 0.27 7.57 -10.05
CA ILE A 149 -0.58 6.81 -9.13
C ILE A 149 -0.84 5.43 -9.71
N TYR A 150 -0.43 4.39 -8.97
CA TYR A 150 -0.68 2.98 -9.31
C TYR A 150 -1.98 2.52 -8.66
N GLU A 151 -2.99 2.26 -9.45
CA GLU A 151 -4.27 1.70 -8.99
C GLU A 151 -4.44 0.26 -9.47
N TYR A 152 -4.84 -0.61 -8.54
CA TYR A 152 -5.38 -1.92 -8.90
C TYR A 152 -6.90 -1.84 -8.98
N GLU A 153 -7.48 -2.30 -10.07
CA GLU A 153 -8.89 -2.64 -10.07
C GLU A 153 -9.12 -3.72 -9.01
N GLN A 154 -9.94 -3.42 -8.04
CA GLN A 154 -10.27 -4.35 -6.97
C GLN A 154 -11.16 -5.45 -7.57
N LYS A 155 -10.53 -6.49 -8.13
CA LYS A 155 -11.27 -7.69 -8.51
C LYS A 155 -11.96 -8.25 -7.28
N SER A 156 -13.22 -8.55 -7.40
CA SER A 156 -13.96 -9.21 -6.33
C SER A 156 -13.27 -10.54 -5.98
N ARG A 157 -13.44 -11.01 -4.75
CA ARG A 157 -12.89 -12.32 -4.34
C ARG A 157 -13.31 -13.43 -5.31
N ASP A 158 -14.52 -13.34 -5.84
CA ASP A 158 -15.08 -14.32 -6.75
C ASP A 158 -14.42 -14.25 -8.14
N GLU A 159 -14.09 -13.07 -8.63
CA GLU A 159 -13.32 -12.89 -9.87
C GLU A 159 -11.89 -13.43 -9.73
N MET A 160 -11.21 -13.15 -8.60
CA MET A 160 -9.88 -13.70 -8.35
C MET A 160 -9.89 -15.24 -8.26
N VAL A 161 -10.90 -15.80 -7.59
CA VAL A 161 -11.09 -17.27 -7.52
C VAL A 161 -11.37 -17.86 -8.90
N LYS A 162 -12.17 -17.18 -9.71
CA LYS A 162 -12.49 -17.59 -11.08
C LYS A 162 -11.24 -17.59 -11.95
N GLU A 163 -10.45 -16.54 -11.95
CA GLU A 163 -9.18 -16.46 -12.70
C GLU A 163 -8.18 -17.55 -12.31
N VAL A 164 -8.03 -17.82 -11.01
CA VAL A 164 -7.15 -18.89 -10.53
C VAL A 164 -7.63 -20.24 -11.04
N ARG A 165 -8.94 -20.51 -11.02
CA ARG A 165 -9.53 -21.75 -11.55
C ARG A 165 -9.37 -21.88 -13.06
N GLU A 166 -9.54 -20.78 -13.79
CA GLU A 166 -9.36 -20.78 -15.25
C GLU A 166 -7.90 -21.06 -15.64
N LYS A 167 -6.93 -20.45 -14.94
CA LYS A 167 -5.51 -20.73 -15.12
C LYS A 167 -5.17 -22.20 -14.78
N GLU A 168 -5.68 -22.72 -13.66
CA GLU A 168 -5.48 -24.13 -13.29
C GLU A 168 -6.09 -25.08 -14.33
N LEU A 169 -7.27 -24.77 -14.87
CA LEU A 169 -7.90 -25.57 -15.92
C LEU A 169 -7.15 -25.54 -17.24
N ALA A 170 -6.59 -24.39 -17.61
CA ALA A 170 -5.76 -24.26 -18.80
C ALA A 170 -4.50 -25.12 -18.68
N VAL A 171 -3.80 -25.04 -17.53
CA VAL A 171 -2.62 -25.88 -17.27
C VAL A 171 -2.97 -27.37 -17.23
N LYS A 172 -4.12 -27.74 -16.67
CA LYS A 172 -4.58 -29.15 -16.64
C LYS A 172 -4.77 -29.75 -18.06
N LYS A 173 -5.13 -28.93 -19.04
CA LYS A 173 -5.29 -29.36 -20.43
C LYS A 173 -3.95 -29.60 -21.12
N THR A 174 -2.91 -28.87 -20.73
CA THR A 174 -1.60 -28.90 -21.39
C THR A 174 -0.57 -29.74 -20.64
N ASP A 175 -0.59 -29.69 -19.28
CA ASP A 175 0.35 -30.37 -18.42
C ASP A 175 -0.29 -30.81 -17.10
N LYS A 176 -0.58 -32.10 -16.98
CA LYS A 176 -1.22 -32.67 -15.78
C LYS A 176 -0.31 -32.63 -14.54
N GLU A 177 0.99 -32.83 -14.68
CA GLU A 177 1.94 -32.81 -13.54
C GLU A 177 2.04 -31.42 -12.94
N LEU A 178 2.21 -30.41 -13.79
CA LEU A 178 2.24 -29.02 -13.38
C LEU A 178 0.95 -28.61 -12.67
N TYR A 179 -0.21 -29.05 -13.19
CA TYR A 179 -1.50 -28.82 -12.52
C TYR A 179 -1.54 -29.38 -11.10
N TYR A 180 -1.13 -30.64 -10.90
CA TYR A 180 -1.13 -31.23 -9.55
C TYR A 180 -0.17 -30.53 -8.61
N LYS A 181 1.00 -30.07 -9.09
CA LYS A 181 1.95 -29.28 -8.33
C LYS A 181 1.32 -27.95 -7.89
N MET A 182 0.70 -27.20 -8.79
CA MET A 182 0.04 -25.92 -8.48
C MET A 182 -1.09 -26.07 -7.44
N VAL A 183 -1.92 -27.11 -7.57
CA VAL A 183 -3.01 -27.40 -6.63
C VAL A 183 -2.47 -27.76 -5.25
N LYS A 184 -1.38 -28.51 -5.15
CA LYS A 184 -0.72 -28.84 -3.90
C LYS A 184 -0.17 -27.61 -3.21
N GLU A 185 0.58 -26.78 -3.94
CA GLU A 185 1.14 -25.52 -3.39
C GLU A 185 0.05 -24.57 -2.90
N ARG A 186 -1.06 -24.45 -3.62
CA ARG A 186 -2.21 -23.64 -3.19
C ARG A 186 -2.77 -24.13 -1.85
N LYS A 187 -3.03 -25.44 -1.73
CA LYS A 187 -3.56 -26.05 -0.50
C LYS A 187 -2.62 -25.84 0.69
N GLU A 188 -1.31 -25.93 0.48
CA GLU A 188 -0.31 -25.66 1.51
C GLU A 188 -0.31 -24.20 1.95
N ARG A 189 -0.43 -23.26 1.00
CA ARG A 189 -0.56 -21.81 1.29
C ARG A 189 -1.83 -21.51 2.08
N GLU A 190 -2.97 -22.09 1.69
CA GLU A 190 -4.24 -21.92 2.40
C GLU A 190 -4.17 -22.47 3.82
N LYS A 191 -3.50 -23.61 4.02
CA LYS A 191 -3.26 -24.20 5.35
C LYS A 191 -2.41 -23.28 6.23
N LYS A 192 -1.28 -22.78 5.70
CA LYS A 192 -0.41 -21.84 6.42
C LYS A 192 -1.15 -20.55 6.79
N LEU A 193 -1.98 -20.03 5.90
CA LEU A 193 -2.80 -18.83 6.16
C LEU A 193 -3.81 -19.06 7.28
N LYS A 194 -4.46 -20.23 7.33
CA LYS A 194 -5.38 -20.61 8.41
C LYS A 194 -4.66 -20.74 9.75
N GLU A 195 -3.46 -21.34 9.77
CA GLU A 195 -2.64 -21.47 10.98
C GLU A 195 -2.17 -20.11 11.50
N LEU A 196 -1.75 -19.19 10.61
CA LEU A 196 -1.37 -17.83 10.96
C LEU A 196 -2.55 -17.02 11.51
N ASN A 197 -3.73 -17.14 10.90
CA ASN A 197 -4.94 -16.46 11.36
C ASN A 197 -5.49 -17.07 12.67
N GLY A 198 -5.26 -18.36 12.91
CA GLY A 198 -5.60 -19.03 14.18
C GLY A 198 -4.72 -18.57 15.34
N ARG A 199 -3.43 -18.30 15.10
CA ARG A 199 -2.48 -17.79 16.12
C ARG A 199 -2.68 -16.30 16.46
N ALA A 200 -3.34 -15.55 15.61
CA ALA A 200 -3.63 -14.11 15.83
C ALA A 200 -4.87 -13.88 16.71
N LYS A 201 -5.52 -14.93 17.21
CA LYS A 201 -6.71 -14.87 18.07
C LYS A 201 -6.44 -15.20 19.55
N CYS A 202 -5.17 -15.41 19.92
CA CYS A 202 -4.75 -15.55 21.31
C CYS A 202 -4.08 -14.29 21.82
#